data_6371435bd0bcb866d4b1f18711b1ee73
#
_entry.id   6371435bd0bcb866d4b1f18711b1ee73
#
_cell.length_a   1.000
_cell.length_b   1.000
_cell.length_c   1.000
_cell.angle_alpha   90.00
_cell.angle_beta   90.00
_cell.angle_gamma   90.00
#
_symmetry.space_group_name_H-M   'P 1'
#
loop_
_entity.id
_entity.type
_entity.pdbx_description
1 polymer ?
#
loop_
_entity_poly.entity_id
_entity_poly.type
_entity_poly.pdbx_seq_one_letter_code
_entity_poly.pdbx_strand_id
1 'polypeptide(L)'
;ETQNRSELLQITAIAENYGIKVSVIPVYSDFLSSRTMDNTVNGLYVIDLKMQETCDIMGVNIVVTDMGKTMTLLESQLEQWRGKYICVANVHTTVTAHEDAEYRYIQNHAVMALPDGGPLSQFSRRQGYAAAQRVTGPDLMKKVLAVSAEKGWRHYFYGSTPETLQLLRKKVEERYPGVVISGMMSPPFREMTPQEDAQAVAEINATKPDFVWVGLGAPKQER
;
A
#
# COMPACT_ATOMS: atom_id res chain seq x y z
N GLU A 1 12.22 -24.32 -14.61
CA GLU A 1 11.24 -23.19 -14.78
C GLU A 1 11.02 -22.42 -13.48
N THR A 2 10.81 -23.11 -12.34
CA THR A 2 10.58 -22.45 -11.04
C THR A 2 11.80 -21.70 -10.50
N GLN A 3 13.01 -22.18 -10.78
CA GLN A 3 14.26 -21.59 -10.33
C GLN A 3 14.56 -20.26 -11.06
N ASN A 4 14.31 -20.20 -12.36
CA ASN A 4 14.45 -18.99 -13.16
C ASN A 4 13.50 -17.85 -12.71
N ARG A 5 12.30 -18.20 -12.28
CA ARG A 5 11.31 -17.21 -11.81
C ARG A 5 11.73 -16.56 -10.48
N SER A 6 12.32 -17.34 -9.57
CA SER A 6 12.83 -16.83 -8.29
C SER A 6 14.03 -15.91 -8.49
N GLU A 7 14.95 -16.25 -9.38
CA GLU A 7 16.10 -15.39 -9.71
C GLU A 7 15.68 -14.08 -10.39
N LEU A 8 14.68 -14.15 -11.27
CA LEU A 8 14.13 -12.96 -11.94
C LEU A 8 13.50 -11.99 -10.96
N LEU A 9 12.73 -12.51 -9.99
CA LEU A 9 12.13 -11.71 -8.92
C LEU A 9 13.19 -11.06 -8.02
N GLN A 10 14.29 -11.78 -7.72
CA GLN A 10 15.41 -11.20 -6.96
C GLN A 10 16.14 -10.09 -7.73
N ILE A 11 16.39 -10.30 -9.01
CA ILE A 11 17.01 -9.29 -9.88
C ILE A 11 16.13 -8.06 -9.99
N THR A 12 14.81 -8.25 -10.12
CA THR A 12 13.84 -7.15 -10.20
C THR A 12 13.83 -6.35 -8.89
N ALA A 13 13.79 -7.03 -7.74
CA ALA A 13 13.81 -6.37 -6.44
C ALA A 13 15.12 -5.58 -6.18
N ILE A 14 16.27 -6.12 -6.63
CA ILE A 14 17.56 -5.42 -6.53
C ILE A 14 17.56 -4.19 -7.44
N ALA A 15 17.13 -4.32 -8.68
CA ALA A 15 17.11 -3.23 -9.64
C ALA A 15 16.15 -2.11 -9.23
N GLU A 16 14.98 -2.44 -8.67
CA GLU A 16 14.04 -1.47 -8.11
C GLU A 16 14.63 -0.66 -6.97
N ASN A 17 15.43 -1.29 -6.09
CA ASN A 17 16.14 -0.59 -5.02
C ASN A 17 17.15 0.47 -5.54
N TYR A 18 17.61 0.33 -6.79
CA TYR A 18 18.48 1.30 -7.44
C TYR A 18 17.74 2.22 -8.44
N GLY A 19 16.39 2.20 -8.43
CA GLY A 19 15.58 3.00 -9.35
C GLY A 19 15.68 2.56 -10.82
N ILE A 20 16.16 1.34 -11.08
CA ILE A 20 16.35 0.80 -12.44
C ILE A 20 15.05 0.09 -12.86
N LYS A 21 14.46 0.53 -13.96
CA LYS A 21 13.31 -0.15 -14.57
C LYS A 21 13.75 -1.48 -15.18
N VAL A 22 13.24 -2.59 -14.65
CA VAL A 22 13.48 -3.93 -15.21
C VAL A 22 12.35 -4.29 -16.17
N SER A 23 12.72 -4.64 -17.38
CA SER A 23 11.81 -5.13 -18.41
C SER A 23 12.24 -6.53 -18.81
N VAL A 24 11.29 -7.45 -18.87
CA VAL A 24 11.57 -8.86 -19.22
C VAL A 24 11.06 -9.15 -20.62
N ILE A 25 11.90 -9.80 -21.41
CA ILE A 25 11.49 -10.35 -22.72
C ILE A 25 10.93 -11.75 -22.44
N PRO A 26 9.61 -11.99 -22.64
CA PRO A 26 9.02 -13.28 -22.33
C PRO A 26 9.46 -14.35 -23.34
N VAL A 27 9.72 -15.56 -22.86
CA VAL A 27 9.83 -16.73 -23.70
C VAL A 27 8.42 -17.19 -24.09
N TYR A 28 8.26 -17.71 -25.28
CA TYR A 28 7.01 -17.96 -26.02
C TYR A 28 5.84 -18.64 -25.25
N SER A 29 6.12 -19.31 -24.13
CA SER A 29 5.13 -20.01 -23.30
C SER A 29 4.27 -19.10 -22.40
N ASP A 30 4.67 -17.84 -22.20
CA ASP A 30 4.05 -16.95 -21.19
C ASP A 30 2.92 -16.07 -21.77
N PHE A 31 2.64 -16.21 -23.07
CA PHE A 31 1.70 -15.35 -23.80
C PHE A 31 0.22 -15.65 -23.58
N LEU A 32 -0.14 -16.72 -22.87
CA LEU A 32 -1.53 -17.19 -22.85
C LEU A 32 -2.40 -16.67 -21.71
N SER A 33 -1.91 -15.83 -20.82
CA SER A 33 -2.67 -15.47 -19.61
C SER A 33 -2.72 -13.99 -19.20
N SER A 34 -2.15 -13.05 -19.94
CA SER A 34 -2.19 -11.64 -19.54
C SER A 34 -2.54 -10.69 -20.67
N ARG A 35 -3.38 -9.70 -20.36
CA ARG A 35 -3.61 -8.54 -21.21
C ARG A 35 -2.29 -7.79 -21.37
N THR A 36 -1.60 -7.99 -22.48
CA THR A 36 -0.41 -7.25 -22.88
C THR A 36 -0.80 -5.82 -23.22
N MET A 37 -0.28 -4.84 -22.48
CA MET A 37 -0.11 -3.51 -23.06
C MET A 37 1.04 -3.56 -24.05
N ASP A 38 0.83 -2.98 -25.25
CA ASP A 38 1.79 -2.95 -26.35
C ASP A 38 3.00 -2.07 -26.00
N ASN A 39 3.91 -2.59 -25.19
CA ASN A 39 5.21 -1.99 -24.98
C ASN A 39 6.23 -2.75 -25.81
N THR A 40 6.62 -2.17 -26.95
CA THR A 40 7.73 -2.69 -27.76
C THR A 40 8.97 -1.82 -27.57
N VAL A 41 10.10 -2.43 -27.25
CA VAL A 41 11.43 -1.79 -27.28
C VAL A 41 12.22 -2.48 -28.37
N ASN A 42 12.63 -1.74 -29.41
CA ASN A 42 13.33 -2.26 -30.57
C ASN A 42 12.63 -3.45 -31.26
N GLY A 43 11.29 -3.45 -31.31
CA GLY A 43 10.52 -4.51 -31.96
C GLY A 43 10.36 -5.80 -31.12
N LEU A 44 10.84 -5.80 -29.87
CA LEU A 44 10.65 -6.90 -28.93
C LEU A 44 9.52 -6.55 -27.96
N TYR A 45 8.61 -7.49 -27.73
CA TYR A 45 7.58 -7.35 -26.69
C TYR A 45 8.21 -7.38 -25.32
N VAL A 46 7.89 -6.39 -24.49
CA VAL A 46 8.42 -6.23 -23.15
C VAL A 46 7.25 -6.25 -22.16
N ILE A 47 7.24 -7.19 -21.21
CA ILE A 47 6.29 -7.19 -20.13
C ILE A 47 6.85 -6.34 -18.98
N ASP A 48 6.14 -5.28 -18.62
CA ASP A 48 6.42 -4.54 -17.39
C ASP A 48 5.88 -5.37 -16.21
N LEU A 49 6.78 -5.80 -15.35
CA LEU A 49 6.42 -6.59 -14.15
C LEU A 49 5.74 -5.76 -13.06
N LYS A 50 5.46 -4.49 -13.28
CA LYS A 50 4.61 -3.71 -12.39
C LYS A 50 3.21 -4.32 -12.38
N MET A 51 2.88 -4.97 -11.28
CA MET A 51 1.57 -5.61 -11.06
C MET A 51 0.39 -4.63 -11.07
N GLN A 52 0.65 -3.32 -11.09
CA GLN A 52 -0.37 -2.28 -10.99
C GLN A 52 -0.05 -1.11 -11.94
N GLU A 53 -1.07 -0.67 -12.67
CA GLU A 53 -1.00 0.54 -13.46
C GLU A 53 -0.93 1.76 -12.54
N THR A 54 -0.03 2.70 -12.81
CA THR A 54 0.15 3.93 -12.03
C THR A 54 0.13 5.17 -12.91
N CYS A 55 -0.37 6.28 -12.35
CA CYS A 55 -0.26 7.61 -12.92
C CYS A 55 0.76 8.41 -12.12
N ASP A 56 1.80 8.94 -12.79
CA ASP A 56 2.71 9.87 -12.13
C ASP A 56 1.99 11.19 -11.83
N ILE A 57 2.00 11.59 -10.57
CA ILE A 57 1.48 12.89 -10.13
C ILE A 57 2.56 13.56 -9.29
N MET A 58 3.23 14.55 -9.86
CA MET A 58 4.31 15.31 -9.21
C MET A 58 5.47 14.43 -8.71
N GLY A 59 5.76 13.34 -9.42
CA GLY A 59 6.81 12.37 -9.08
C GLY A 59 6.34 11.24 -8.15
N VAL A 60 5.07 11.18 -7.78
CA VAL A 60 4.48 10.09 -7.00
C VAL A 60 3.68 9.17 -7.93
N ASN A 61 3.99 7.88 -7.89
CA ASN A 61 3.31 6.84 -8.68
C ASN A 61 1.96 6.44 -8.03
N ILE A 62 0.92 7.20 -8.32
CA ILE A 62 -0.43 6.94 -7.81
C ILE A 62 -1.05 5.76 -8.54
N VAL A 63 -1.55 4.77 -7.81
CA VAL A 63 -2.16 3.56 -8.39
C VAL A 63 -3.49 3.89 -9.08
N VAL A 64 -3.65 3.37 -10.31
CA VAL A 64 -4.91 3.44 -11.06
C VAL A 64 -5.83 2.32 -10.60
N THR A 65 -6.68 2.62 -9.66
CA THR A 65 -7.52 1.62 -8.97
C THR A 65 -8.90 2.16 -8.63
N ASP A 66 -9.71 1.27 -8.12
CA ASP A 66 -10.96 1.54 -7.41
C ASP A 66 -11.00 0.70 -6.11
N MET A 67 -12.03 0.89 -5.29
CA MET A 67 -12.16 0.17 -4.02
C MET A 67 -12.25 -1.35 -4.23
N GLY A 68 -12.95 -1.81 -5.26
CA GLY A 68 -13.12 -3.24 -5.55
C GLY A 68 -11.80 -3.89 -5.94
N LYS A 69 -11.06 -3.28 -6.87
CA LYS A 69 -9.72 -3.74 -7.27
C LYS A 69 -8.74 -3.73 -6.10
N THR A 70 -8.77 -2.67 -5.28
CA THR A 70 -7.94 -2.57 -4.08
C THR A 70 -8.22 -3.73 -3.11
N MET A 71 -9.48 -4.02 -2.84
CA MET A 71 -9.86 -5.16 -1.97
C MET A 71 -9.43 -6.50 -2.56
N THR A 72 -9.65 -6.73 -3.86
CA THR A 72 -9.21 -7.95 -4.54
C THR A 72 -7.69 -8.15 -4.44
N LEU A 73 -6.91 -7.09 -4.63
CA LEU A 73 -5.45 -7.14 -4.48
C LEU A 73 -5.05 -7.44 -3.04
N LEU A 74 -5.64 -6.78 -2.04
CA LEU A 74 -5.40 -7.05 -0.63
C LEU A 74 -5.67 -8.52 -0.29
N GLU A 75 -6.81 -9.05 -0.71
CA GLU A 75 -7.19 -10.44 -0.42
C GLU A 75 -6.25 -11.46 -1.09
N SER A 76 -5.81 -11.18 -2.31
CA SER A 76 -4.97 -12.13 -3.07
C SER A 76 -3.48 -12.03 -2.75
N GLN A 77 -3.01 -10.86 -2.27
CA GLN A 77 -1.58 -10.59 -2.10
C GLN A 77 -1.16 -10.41 -0.63
N LEU A 78 -2.07 -10.49 0.33
CA LEU A 78 -1.82 -10.16 1.74
C LEU A 78 -0.57 -10.88 2.29
N GLU A 79 -0.43 -12.17 2.01
CA GLU A 79 0.73 -12.95 2.47
C GLU A 79 2.06 -12.48 1.85
N GLN A 80 2.04 -12.08 0.58
CA GLN A 80 3.22 -11.58 -0.13
C GLN A 80 3.58 -10.15 0.30
N TRP A 81 2.60 -9.42 0.84
CA TRP A 81 2.77 -8.05 1.31
C TRP A 81 3.06 -7.95 2.82
N ARG A 82 3.29 -9.07 3.49
CA ARG A 82 3.73 -9.04 4.91
C ARG A 82 4.98 -8.19 5.07
N GLY A 83 4.94 -7.27 6.05
CA GLY A 83 6.02 -6.30 6.29
C GLY A 83 6.12 -5.19 5.23
N LYS A 84 5.16 -5.08 4.31
CA LYS A 84 5.05 -3.97 3.37
C LYS A 84 4.00 -2.95 3.86
N TYR A 85 3.94 -1.81 3.19
CA TYR A 85 3.01 -0.75 3.55
C TYR A 85 2.28 -0.18 2.34
N ILE A 86 1.14 0.44 2.63
CA ILE A 86 0.28 1.15 1.67
C ILE A 86 0.24 2.60 2.11
N CYS A 87 0.54 3.53 1.20
CA CYS A 87 0.35 4.94 1.42
C CYS A 87 -1.03 5.38 0.92
N VAL A 88 -1.64 6.33 1.63
CA VAL A 88 -2.92 6.94 1.27
C VAL A 88 -2.65 8.38 0.86
N ALA A 89 -2.46 8.58 -0.45
CA ALA A 89 -1.97 9.83 -1.00
C ALA A 89 -3.08 10.83 -1.28
N ASN A 90 -2.84 12.07 -0.93
CA ASN A 90 -3.69 13.21 -1.28
C ASN A 90 -2.84 14.38 -1.81
N VAL A 91 -3.46 15.51 -2.15
CA VAL A 91 -2.74 16.67 -2.69
C VAL A 91 -1.62 17.14 -1.76
N HIS A 92 -1.86 17.19 -0.45
CA HIS A 92 -0.85 17.61 0.51
C HIS A 92 0.35 16.67 0.48
N THR A 93 0.14 15.35 0.56
CA THR A 93 1.23 14.37 0.54
C THR A 93 1.98 14.32 -0.79
N THR A 94 1.30 14.55 -1.92
CA THR A 94 1.98 14.62 -3.23
C THR A 94 2.83 15.88 -3.37
N VAL A 95 2.37 17.03 -2.87
CA VAL A 95 3.17 18.26 -2.83
C VAL A 95 4.37 18.08 -1.90
N THR A 96 4.18 17.54 -0.70
CA THR A 96 5.29 17.24 0.22
C THR A 96 6.32 16.32 -0.44
N ALA A 97 5.86 15.27 -1.13
CA ALA A 97 6.76 14.35 -1.85
C ALA A 97 7.48 15.01 -3.04
N HIS A 98 6.87 16.01 -3.67
CA HIS A 98 7.52 16.79 -4.72
C HIS A 98 8.70 17.60 -4.19
N GLU A 99 8.56 18.18 -3.01
CA GLU A 99 9.56 19.03 -2.37
C GLU A 99 10.60 18.22 -1.56
N ASP A 100 10.26 17.01 -1.11
CA ASP A 100 11.09 16.15 -0.26
C ASP A 100 11.34 14.80 -0.97
N ALA A 101 12.59 14.59 -1.39
CA ALA A 101 13.00 13.40 -2.12
C ALA A 101 12.94 12.12 -1.28
N GLU A 102 13.22 12.20 0.03
CA GLU A 102 13.11 11.06 0.94
C GLU A 102 11.65 10.65 1.13
N TYR A 103 10.77 11.62 1.35
CA TYR A 103 9.34 11.35 1.46
C TYR A 103 8.74 10.80 0.15
N ARG A 104 9.20 11.31 -1.00
CA ARG A 104 8.83 10.76 -2.32
C ARG A 104 9.30 9.33 -2.49
N TYR A 105 10.51 9.01 -2.02
CA TYR A 105 11.03 7.64 -2.03
C TYR A 105 10.09 6.72 -1.24
N ILE A 106 9.69 7.11 -0.03
CA ILE A 106 8.74 6.34 0.80
C ILE A 106 7.42 6.11 0.06
N GLN A 107 6.82 7.16 -0.52
CA GLN A 107 5.56 7.04 -1.27
C GLN A 107 5.67 6.06 -2.46
N ASN A 108 6.79 6.10 -3.19
CA ASN A 108 7.00 5.28 -4.38
C ASN A 108 7.42 3.83 -4.08
N HIS A 109 7.87 3.53 -2.87
CA HIS A 109 8.21 2.18 -2.41
C HIS A 109 7.07 1.48 -1.68
N ALA A 110 5.95 2.16 -1.45
CA ALA A 110 4.72 1.53 -1.01
C ALA A 110 4.24 0.49 -2.04
N VAL A 111 3.65 -0.62 -1.59
CA VAL A 111 3.03 -1.59 -2.52
C VAL A 111 1.87 -0.95 -3.27
N MET A 112 1.23 0.05 -2.68
CA MET A 112 0.25 0.93 -3.32
C MET A 112 0.34 2.34 -2.72
N ALA A 113 0.37 3.38 -3.58
CA ALA A 113 0.03 4.74 -3.20
C ALA A 113 -1.41 5.02 -3.69
N LEU A 114 -2.38 4.90 -2.77
CA LEU A 114 -3.80 4.99 -3.07
C LEU A 114 -4.26 6.44 -3.24
N PRO A 115 -5.13 6.75 -4.22
CA PRO A 115 -5.66 8.10 -4.45
C PRO A 115 -6.77 8.44 -3.44
N ASP A 116 -6.43 8.96 -2.25
CA ASP A 116 -7.42 9.39 -1.26
C ASP A 116 -8.15 10.67 -1.67
N GLY A 117 -7.41 11.60 -2.23
CA GLY A 117 -7.97 12.87 -2.68
C GLY A 117 -8.73 12.77 -4.00
N GLY A 118 -9.96 13.34 -4.06
CA GLY A 118 -10.70 13.51 -5.32
C GLY A 118 -9.86 14.10 -6.46
N PRO A 119 -9.05 15.15 -6.22
CA PRO A 119 -8.18 15.72 -7.24
C PRO A 119 -7.22 14.74 -7.88
N LEU A 120 -6.62 13.79 -7.14
CA LEU A 120 -5.67 12.81 -7.69
C LEU A 120 -6.35 11.88 -8.68
N SER A 121 -7.47 11.27 -8.30
CA SER A 121 -8.23 10.40 -9.22
C SER A 121 -8.80 11.16 -10.43
N GLN A 122 -9.18 12.43 -10.24
CA GLN A 122 -9.63 13.28 -11.34
C GLN A 122 -8.48 13.63 -12.30
N PHE A 123 -7.30 13.92 -11.78
CA PHE A 123 -6.10 14.15 -12.59
C PHE A 123 -5.74 12.89 -13.39
N SER A 124 -5.69 11.73 -12.74
CA SER A 124 -5.42 10.44 -13.42
C SER A 124 -6.40 10.20 -14.57
N ARG A 125 -7.71 10.45 -14.38
CA ARG A 125 -8.69 10.32 -15.47
C ARG A 125 -8.43 11.29 -16.63
N ARG A 126 -7.99 12.52 -16.35
CA ARG A 126 -7.62 13.49 -17.39
C ARG A 126 -6.36 13.07 -18.18
N GLN A 127 -5.49 12.27 -17.58
CA GLN A 127 -4.31 11.67 -18.22
C GLN A 127 -4.65 10.39 -19.00
N GLY A 128 -5.93 10.04 -19.14
CA GLY A 128 -6.38 8.88 -19.90
C GLY A 128 -6.68 7.62 -19.08
N TYR A 129 -6.44 7.63 -17.77
CA TYR A 129 -6.72 6.51 -16.88
C TYR A 129 -8.17 6.50 -16.42
N ALA A 130 -9.08 6.14 -17.31
CA ALA A 130 -10.53 6.22 -17.08
C ALA A 130 -11.01 5.42 -15.84
N ALA A 131 -10.31 4.34 -15.49
CA ALA A 131 -10.63 3.49 -14.35
C ALA A 131 -10.21 4.06 -12.99
N ALA A 132 -9.45 5.17 -12.94
CA ALA A 132 -8.98 5.75 -11.70
C ALA A 132 -10.14 6.30 -10.85
N GLN A 133 -10.32 5.76 -9.65
CA GLN A 133 -11.32 6.21 -8.68
C GLN A 133 -10.66 6.57 -7.35
N ARG A 134 -11.39 7.30 -6.53
CA ARG A 134 -10.96 7.66 -5.19
C ARG A 134 -11.05 6.44 -4.26
N VAL A 135 -9.95 6.18 -3.53
CA VAL A 135 -9.88 5.16 -2.47
C VAL A 135 -9.36 5.82 -1.21
N THR A 136 -10.23 6.07 -0.24
CA THR A 136 -9.85 6.72 1.03
C THR A 136 -9.40 5.73 2.06
N GLY A 137 -8.46 6.12 2.94
CA GLY A 137 -8.01 5.29 4.05
C GLY A 137 -9.16 4.84 4.95
N PRO A 138 -10.05 5.75 5.43
CA PRO A 138 -11.19 5.36 6.27
C PRO A 138 -12.19 4.42 5.58
N ASP A 139 -12.43 4.57 4.29
CA ASP A 139 -13.37 3.69 3.58
C ASP A 139 -12.73 2.33 3.30
N LEU A 140 -11.43 2.29 2.99
CA LEU A 140 -10.67 1.04 2.89
C LEU A 140 -10.69 0.28 4.22
N MET A 141 -10.39 0.96 5.34
CA MET A 141 -10.45 0.36 6.68
C MET A 141 -11.83 -0.26 6.97
N LYS A 142 -12.92 0.46 6.66
CA LYS A 142 -14.29 -0.09 6.84
C LYS A 142 -14.53 -1.34 5.99
N LYS A 143 -14.06 -1.35 4.74
CA LYS A 143 -14.20 -2.51 3.84
C LYS A 143 -13.39 -3.71 4.33
N VAL A 144 -12.15 -3.49 4.74
CA VAL A 144 -11.29 -4.53 5.28
C VAL A 144 -11.91 -5.10 6.57
N LEU A 145 -12.33 -4.26 7.53
CA LEU A 145 -12.97 -4.70 8.76
C LEU A 145 -14.25 -5.52 8.50
N ALA A 146 -15.02 -5.17 7.47
CA ALA A 146 -16.28 -5.84 7.15
C ALA A 146 -16.10 -7.32 6.75
N VAL A 147 -14.95 -7.68 6.17
CA VAL A 147 -14.65 -9.07 5.76
C VAL A 147 -13.72 -9.79 6.73
N SER A 148 -13.15 -9.07 7.69
CA SER A 148 -12.06 -9.58 8.54
C SER A 148 -12.48 -10.70 9.49
N ALA A 149 -13.72 -10.67 9.99
CA ALA A 149 -14.20 -11.73 10.88
C ALA A 149 -14.25 -13.09 10.14
N GLU A 150 -14.70 -13.10 8.88
CA GLU A 150 -14.74 -14.29 8.03
C GLU A 150 -13.34 -14.76 7.61
N LYS A 151 -12.45 -13.81 7.32
CA LYS A 151 -11.05 -14.07 6.91
C LYS A 151 -10.12 -14.41 8.07
N GLY A 152 -10.55 -14.18 9.32
CA GLY A 152 -9.70 -14.33 10.50
C GLY A 152 -8.60 -13.29 10.62
N TRP A 153 -8.72 -12.16 9.94
CA TRP A 153 -7.69 -11.12 9.94
C TRP A 153 -7.62 -10.37 11.26
N ARG A 154 -6.39 -10.08 11.69
CA ARG A 154 -6.05 -9.45 12.95
C ARG A 154 -5.61 -8.01 12.73
N HIS A 155 -6.16 -7.09 13.52
CA HIS A 155 -5.93 -5.66 13.37
C HIS A 155 -5.19 -5.07 14.56
N TYR A 156 -4.20 -4.22 14.30
CA TYR A 156 -3.55 -3.37 15.27
C TYR A 156 -3.81 -1.91 14.91
N PHE A 157 -4.13 -1.07 15.90
CA PHE A 157 -4.33 0.37 15.69
C PHE A 157 -3.24 1.15 16.42
N TYR A 158 -2.50 1.96 15.68
CA TYR A 158 -1.37 2.72 16.18
C TYR A 158 -1.56 4.21 15.89
N GLY A 159 -1.64 5.04 16.95
CA GLY A 159 -1.83 6.49 16.81
C GLY A 159 -2.99 7.02 17.65
N SER A 160 -3.32 8.29 17.47
CA SER A 160 -4.40 8.99 18.17
C SER A 160 -4.21 9.05 19.70
N THR A 161 -5.27 9.39 20.46
CA THR A 161 -5.26 9.41 21.92
C THR A 161 -5.85 8.12 22.50
N PRO A 162 -5.54 7.78 23.76
CA PRO A 162 -6.11 6.61 24.42
C PRO A 162 -7.64 6.61 24.41
N GLU A 163 -8.27 7.77 24.64
CA GLU A 163 -9.74 7.93 24.63
C GLU A 163 -10.32 7.64 23.25
N THR A 164 -9.67 8.15 22.20
CA THR A 164 -10.08 7.90 20.79
C THR A 164 -9.95 6.43 20.45
N LEU A 165 -8.87 5.77 20.87
CA LEU A 165 -8.67 4.33 20.65
C LEU A 165 -9.74 3.51 21.38
N GLN A 166 -10.14 3.87 22.60
CA GLN A 166 -11.24 3.20 23.32
C GLN A 166 -12.57 3.35 22.56
N LEU A 167 -12.88 4.55 22.08
CA LEU A 167 -14.08 4.78 21.25
C LEU A 167 -14.03 3.99 19.96
N LEU A 168 -12.87 3.94 19.31
CA LEU A 168 -12.66 3.17 18.09
C LEU A 168 -12.90 1.67 18.34
N ARG A 169 -12.31 1.12 19.41
CA ARG A 169 -12.53 -0.27 19.83
C ARG A 169 -14.02 -0.58 19.95
N LYS A 170 -14.72 0.21 20.76
CA LYS A 170 -16.16 0.04 20.95
C LYS A 170 -16.93 0.06 19.64
N LYS A 171 -16.61 1.02 18.73
CA LYS A 171 -17.28 1.12 17.44
C LYS A 171 -16.96 -0.01 16.48
N VAL A 172 -15.74 -0.53 16.50
CA VAL A 172 -15.34 -1.70 15.69
C VAL A 172 -16.06 -2.94 16.18
N GLU A 173 -16.06 -3.20 17.50
CA GLU A 173 -16.74 -4.35 18.12
C GLU A 173 -18.25 -4.34 17.89
N GLU A 174 -18.89 -3.15 18.02
CA GLU A 174 -20.33 -2.97 17.74
C GLU A 174 -20.68 -3.20 16.27
N ARG A 175 -19.86 -2.68 15.33
CA ARG A 175 -20.19 -2.64 13.90
C ARG A 175 -19.71 -3.86 13.13
N TYR A 176 -18.66 -4.49 13.60
CA TYR A 176 -18.00 -5.63 12.95
C TYR A 176 -17.78 -6.76 13.97
N PRO A 177 -18.85 -7.40 14.44
CA PRO A 177 -18.73 -8.47 15.44
C PRO A 177 -17.86 -9.62 14.92
N GLY A 178 -16.97 -10.12 15.76
CA GLY A 178 -16.01 -11.18 15.42
C GLY A 178 -14.68 -10.71 14.84
N VAL A 179 -14.51 -9.42 14.58
CA VAL A 179 -13.19 -8.86 14.19
C VAL A 179 -12.20 -8.95 15.35
N VAL A 180 -11.00 -9.41 15.07
CA VAL A 180 -9.93 -9.55 16.05
C VAL A 180 -9.09 -8.28 16.12
N ILE A 181 -9.20 -7.51 17.19
CA ILE A 181 -8.30 -6.40 17.52
C ILE A 181 -7.15 -6.99 18.34
N SER A 182 -5.99 -7.16 17.70
CA SER A 182 -4.80 -7.76 18.32
C SER A 182 -4.07 -6.81 19.28
N GLY A 183 -4.25 -5.50 19.10
CA GLY A 183 -3.71 -4.49 19.99
C GLY A 183 -4.04 -3.07 19.55
N MET A 184 -3.78 -2.12 20.45
CA MET A 184 -3.93 -0.69 20.21
C MET A 184 -2.86 0.05 21.01
N MET A 185 -2.19 1.03 20.39
CA MET A 185 -1.18 1.85 21.05
C MET A 185 -1.34 3.32 20.68
N SER A 186 -1.33 4.19 21.67
CA SER A 186 -1.24 5.63 21.54
C SER A 186 0.22 6.05 21.82
N PRO A 187 1.02 6.36 20.80
CA PRO A 187 2.38 6.82 21.04
C PRO A 187 2.39 8.23 21.63
N PRO A 188 3.47 8.66 22.28
CA PRO A 188 3.57 10.01 22.83
C PRO A 188 3.53 11.07 21.71
N PHE A 189 3.00 12.26 22.02
CA PHE A 189 2.93 13.40 21.07
C PHE A 189 4.29 14.08 20.81
N ARG A 190 5.39 13.52 21.30
CA ARG A 190 6.77 13.93 21.02
C ARG A 190 7.46 12.94 20.10
N GLU A 191 8.64 13.26 19.66
CA GLU A 191 9.52 12.27 19.03
C GLU A 191 9.85 11.16 20.03
N MET A 192 9.80 9.93 19.53
CA MET A 192 10.18 8.75 20.30
C MET A 192 11.70 8.58 20.26
N THR A 193 12.26 8.09 21.34
CA THR A 193 13.65 7.63 21.33
C THR A 193 13.76 6.35 20.51
N PRO A 194 14.96 6.01 19.97
CA PRO A 194 15.15 4.74 19.24
C PRO A 194 14.76 3.50 20.05
N GLN A 195 14.90 3.53 21.38
CA GLN A 195 14.48 2.44 22.25
C GLN A 195 12.96 2.33 22.35
N GLU A 196 12.25 3.45 22.50
CA GLU A 196 10.79 3.48 22.53
C GLU A 196 10.19 3.02 21.20
N ASP A 197 10.79 3.43 20.07
CA ASP A 197 10.38 2.99 18.74
C ASP A 197 10.58 1.48 18.56
N ALA A 198 11.76 0.97 18.88
CA ALA A 198 12.05 -0.45 18.82
C ALA A 198 11.12 -1.29 19.72
N GLN A 199 10.77 -0.76 20.90
CA GLN A 199 9.83 -1.42 21.80
C GLN A 199 8.41 -1.44 21.21
N ALA A 200 7.95 -0.33 20.61
CA ALA A 200 6.65 -0.26 19.95
C ALA A 200 6.55 -1.27 18.79
N VAL A 201 7.59 -1.34 17.96
CA VAL A 201 7.69 -2.32 16.87
C VAL A 201 7.66 -3.76 17.39
N ALA A 202 8.41 -4.05 18.46
CA ALA A 202 8.43 -5.37 19.08
C ALA A 202 7.05 -5.76 19.64
N GLU A 203 6.36 -4.83 20.30
CA GLU A 203 5.01 -5.04 20.85
C GLU A 203 4.00 -5.30 19.72
N ILE A 204 4.00 -4.50 18.66
CA ILE A 204 3.15 -4.72 17.48
C ILE A 204 3.39 -6.12 16.90
N ASN A 205 4.65 -6.46 16.65
CA ASN A 205 5.03 -7.74 16.03
C ASN A 205 4.67 -8.95 16.91
N ALA A 206 4.77 -8.83 18.23
CA ALA A 206 4.39 -9.88 19.18
C ALA A 206 2.90 -10.26 19.06
N THR A 207 2.04 -9.32 18.67
CA THR A 207 0.60 -9.57 18.49
C THR A 207 0.26 -10.19 17.14
N LYS A 208 1.23 -10.28 16.21
CA LYS A 208 1.08 -10.86 14.85
C LYS A 208 -0.15 -10.32 14.13
N PRO A 209 -0.27 -9.01 13.90
CA PRO A 209 -1.37 -8.45 13.15
C PRO A 209 -1.22 -8.72 11.65
N ASP A 210 -2.34 -8.82 10.94
CA ASP A 210 -2.36 -8.82 9.47
C ASP A 210 -2.39 -7.39 8.94
N PHE A 211 -3.00 -6.47 9.70
CA PHE A 211 -3.08 -5.04 9.38
C PHE A 211 -2.67 -4.19 10.57
N VAL A 212 -1.76 -3.25 10.33
CA VAL A 212 -1.46 -2.15 11.25
C VAL A 212 -2.00 -0.86 10.67
N TRP A 213 -2.98 -0.26 11.35
CA TRP A 213 -3.57 1.00 10.95
C TRP A 213 -2.86 2.14 11.67
N VAL A 214 -2.10 2.94 10.91
CA VAL A 214 -1.31 4.04 11.46
C VAL A 214 -2.05 5.35 11.28
N GLY A 215 -2.30 6.05 12.38
CA GLY A 215 -3.03 7.33 12.41
C GLY A 215 -2.25 8.39 13.17
N LEU A 216 -1.11 8.83 12.63
CA LEU A 216 -0.25 9.86 13.22
C LEU A 216 -0.30 11.20 12.48
N GLY A 217 -0.98 11.21 11.32
CA GLY A 217 -0.98 12.34 10.39
C GLY A 217 0.27 12.37 9.50
N ALA A 218 0.06 12.78 8.24
CA ALA A 218 1.15 12.96 7.29
C ALA A 218 1.97 14.22 7.63
N PRO A 219 3.30 14.21 7.41
CA PRO A 219 4.13 13.15 6.85
C PRO A 219 4.67 12.14 7.89
N LYS A 220 4.30 12.28 9.17
CA LYS A 220 4.88 11.49 10.28
C LYS A 220 4.53 10.00 10.19
N GLN A 221 3.34 9.69 9.71
CA GLN A 221 2.88 8.29 9.65
C GLN A 221 3.54 7.46 8.54
N GLU A 222 4.14 8.12 7.56
CA GLU A 222 4.84 7.45 6.46
C GLU A 222 6.35 7.33 6.74
N ARG A 223 6.91 8.12 7.65
CA ARG A 223 8.32 8.09 8.09
C ARG A 223 8.50 7.16 9.28
#